data_5c3faabcd64a7bab57cf40cb2824abf1
#
_entry.id   5c3faabcd64a7bab57cf40cb2824abf1
#
_cell.length_a   1.000
_cell.length_b   1.000
_cell.length_c   1.000
_cell.angle_alpha   90.00
_cell.angle_beta   90.00
_cell.angle_gamma   90.00
#
_symmetry.space_group_name_H-M   'P 1'
#
loop_
_entity.id
_entity.type
_entity.pdbx_description
1 polymer ?
#
loop_
_entity_poly.entity_id
_entity_poly.type
_entity_poly.pdbx_seq_one_letter_code
_entity_poly.pdbx_strand_id
1 'polypeptide(L)'
;MKKRFWRLNSIGDKRNELIKKNIFYSFFVKGFGVLTSLLLVPVTIGFLNTTEYGIWLTLNSILLWINTFDIGLGNGLRNKLSEALADNDLIRAKHYISTAYCTISVLMIIIFIFFYCFNFFINWYKILNVDEILVPNLNNIIFMAFGFFCLSFVLKLIGNILLAMHKSAIENLLIMLAQFLSLIIIASFSFFSKGTLWLVAFVYSISPVIVYLCAYPFVFRGKYKIILPSIKYFRKSDLKLIMSLGMQFFVLQISALVIFSTSNLIISNNFGPQIVTDYNI
;
A
#
# COMPACT_ATOMS: atom_id res chain seq x y z
N MET A 1 -26.73 17.79 37.09
CA MET A 1 -25.73 16.75 36.88
C MET A 1 -26.25 15.51 36.13
N LYS A 2 -27.40 14.91 36.43
CA LYS A 2 -27.96 13.72 35.76
C LYS A 2 -28.06 13.83 34.22
N LYS A 3 -28.59 14.95 33.67
CA LYS A 3 -28.72 15.12 32.19
C LYS A 3 -27.40 15.14 31.43
N ARG A 4 -26.31 15.57 32.07
CA ARG A 4 -24.96 15.57 31.45
C ARG A 4 -24.35 14.16 31.41
N PHE A 5 -24.62 13.36 32.42
CA PHE A 5 -24.19 11.97 32.53
C PHE A 5 -24.85 11.05 31.47
N TRP A 6 -26.17 11.19 31.29
CA TRP A 6 -26.95 10.48 30.27
C TRP A 6 -26.54 10.86 28.84
N ARG A 7 -26.17 12.12 28.61
CA ARG A 7 -25.67 12.58 27.32
C ARG A 7 -24.27 12.01 26.98
N LEU A 8 -23.43 11.86 27.98
CA LEU A 8 -22.09 11.25 27.81
C LEU A 8 -22.20 9.75 27.55
N ASN A 9 -23.10 9.03 28.23
CA ASN A 9 -23.33 7.60 27.94
C ASN A 9 -23.92 7.38 26.55
N SER A 10 -24.88 8.17 26.11
CA SER A 10 -25.49 8.03 24.78
C SER A 10 -24.51 8.33 23.63
N ILE A 11 -23.53 9.22 23.86
CA ILE A 11 -22.45 9.50 22.91
C ILE A 11 -21.46 8.34 22.90
N GLY A 12 -21.15 7.77 24.07
CA GLY A 12 -20.30 6.56 24.19
C GLY A 12 -20.90 5.36 23.50
N ASP A 13 -22.20 5.12 23.67
CA ASP A 13 -22.91 4.00 23.04
C ASP A 13 -22.96 4.13 21.52
N LYS A 14 -23.28 5.30 20.99
CA LYS A 14 -23.24 5.54 19.53
C LYS A 14 -21.86 5.37 18.92
N ARG A 15 -20.83 5.80 19.65
CA ARG A 15 -19.44 5.63 19.21
C ARG A 15 -19.03 4.15 19.21
N ASN A 16 -19.44 3.40 20.23
CA ASN A 16 -19.16 1.97 20.32
C ASN A 16 -19.92 1.17 19.24
N GLU A 17 -21.14 1.53 18.91
CA GLU A 17 -21.88 0.95 17.78
C GLU A 17 -21.18 1.21 16.44
N LEU A 18 -20.72 2.43 16.20
CA LEU A 18 -19.97 2.77 14.98
C LEU A 18 -18.65 1.99 14.86
N ILE A 19 -17.96 1.80 15.98
CA ILE A 19 -16.73 1.02 16.03
C ILE A 19 -17.02 -0.46 15.72
N LYS A 20 -18.02 -1.06 16.38
CA LYS A 20 -18.44 -2.45 16.14
C LYS A 20 -18.84 -2.66 14.67
N LYS A 21 -19.60 -1.73 14.11
CA LYS A 21 -20.02 -1.75 12.71
C LYS A 21 -18.83 -1.68 11.75
N ASN A 22 -17.87 -0.79 12.02
CA ASN A 22 -16.64 -0.69 11.24
C ASN A 22 -15.78 -1.97 11.31
N ILE A 23 -15.66 -2.60 12.48
CA ILE A 23 -14.94 -3.86 12.65
C ILE A 23 -15.62 -4.96 11.84
N PHE A 24 -16.94 -5.08 11.94
CA PHE A 24 -17.70 -6.08 11.21
C PHE A 24 -17.56 -5.92 9.68
N TYR A 25 -17.77 -4.72 9.14
CA TYR A 25 -17.58 -4.44 7.72
C TYR A 25 -16.13 -4.67 7.28
N SER A 26 -15.16 -4.27 8.13
CA SER A 26 -13.75 -4.51 7.84
C SER A 26 -13.42 -5.99 7.69
N PHE A 27 -14.03 -6.85 8.52
CA PHE A 27 -13.86 -8.31 8.45
C PHE A 27 -14.41 -8.87 7.13
N PHE A 28 -15.62 -8.48 6.74
CA PHE A 28 -16.21 -8.91 5.47
C PHE A 28 -15.41 -8.45 4.26
N VAL A 29 -15.00 -7.19 4.25
CA VAL A 29 -14.20 -6.63 3.15
C VAL A 29 -12.86 -7.33 3.05
N LYS A 30 -12.19 -7.62 4.17
CA LYS A 30 -10.94 -8.39 4.18
C LYS A 30 -11.15 -9.81 3.68
N GLY A 31 -12.20 -10.50 4.11
CA GLY A 31 -12.53 -11.85 3.64
C GLY A 31 -12.74 -11.88 2.14
N PHE A 32 -13.51 -10.92 1.60
CA PHE A 32 -13.69 -10.79 0.15
C PHE A 32 -12.39 -10.42 -0.58
N GLY A 33 -11.54 -9.60 0.03
CA GLY A 33 -10.21 -9.27 -0.50
C GLY A 33 -9.30 -10.51 -0.60
N VAL A 34 -9.33 -11.39 0.41
CA VAL A 34 -8.60 -12.67 0.38
C VAL A 34 -9.13 -13.57 -0.75
N LEU A 35 -10.45 -13.70 -0.90
CA LEU A 35 -11.04 -14.46 -2.00
C LEU A 35 -10.62 -13.88 -3.36
N THR A 36 -10.64 -12.56 -3.52
CA THR A 36 -10.20 -11.89 -4.74
C THR A 36 -8.72 -12.18 -5.04
N SER A 37 -7.85 -12.15 -4.04
CA SER A 37 -6.43 -12.43 -4.22
C SER A 37 -6.18 -13.90 -4.58
N LEU A 38 -6.94 -14.83 -4.00
CA LEU A 38 -6.88 -16.25 -4.34
C LEU A 38 -7.36 -16.52 -5.79
N LEU A 39 -8.37 -15.82 -6.26
CA LEU A 39 -8.86 -15.92 -7.64
C LEU A 39 -7.90 -15.27 -8.66
N LEU A 40 -7.19 -14.21 -8.25
CA LEU A 40 -6.21 -13.55 -9.12
C LEU A 40 -5.08 -14.49 -9.55
N VAL A 41 -4.66 -15.41 -8.68
CA VAL A 41 -3.57 -16.36 -8.97
C VAL A 41 -3.91 -17.25 -10.17
N PRO A 42 -4.97 -18.07 -10.15
CA PRO A 42 -5.28 -18.96 -11.28
C PRO A 42 -5.65 -18.19 -12.55
N VAL A 43 -6.32 -17.04 -12.44
CA VAL A 43 -6.65 -16.19 -13.60
C VAL A 43 -5.38 -15.64 -14.25
N THR A 44 -4.41 -15.18 -13.45
CA THR A 44 -3.16 -14.64 -13.98
C THR A 44 -2.27 -15.74 -14.57
N ILE A 45 -2.19 -16.91 -13.94
CA ILE A 45 -1.46 -18.08 -14.49
C ILE A 45 -2.09 -18.55 -15.79
N GLY A 46 -3.41 -18.62 -15.86
CA GLY A 46 -4.13 -19.01 -17.06
C GLY A 46 -3.99 -17.99 -18.22
N PHE A 47 -3.76 -16.74 -17.89
CA PHE A 47 -3.56 -15.65 -18.84
C PHE A 47 -2.11 -15.56 -19.33
N LEU A 48 -1.13 -15.74 -18.44
CA LEU A 48 0.30 -15.82 -18.75
C LEU A 48 0.73 -17.29 -18.90
N ASN A 49 1.88 -17.50 -19.52
CA ASN A 49 2.57 -18.78 -19.39
C ASN A 49 3.28 -18.87 -18.02
N THR A 50 3.70 -20.09 -17.64
CA THR A 50 4.34 -20.35 -16.34
C THR A 50 5.60 -19.52 -16.11
N THR A 51 6.39 -19.30 -17.16
CA THR A 51 7.64 -18.53 -17.11
C THR A 51 7.36 -17.04 -16.89
N GLU A 52 6.47 -16.46 -17.68
CA GLU A 52 6.06 -15.04 -17.49
C GLU A 52 5.41 -14.79 -16.13
N TYR A 53 4.63 -15.76 -15.63
CA TYR A 53 4.05 -15.66 -14.29
C TYR A 53 5.13 -15.69 -13.19
N GLY A 54 6.15 -16.54 -13.33
CA GLY A 54 7.29 -16.56 -12.41
C GLY A 54 8.05 -15.23 -12.38
N ILE A 55 8.27 -14.62 -13.55
CA ILE A 55 8.88 -13.28 -13.68
C ILE A 55 8.01 -12.24 -12.98
N TRP A 56 6.70 -12.27 -13.23
CA TRP A 56 5.75 -11.38 -12.57
C TRP A 56 5.79 -11.52 -11.04
N LEU A 57 5.80 -12.73 -10.51
CA LEU A 57 5.89 -12.98 -9.06
C LEU A 57 7.17 -12.37 -8.47
N THR A 58 8.30 -12.52 -9.17
CA THR A 58 9.58 -11.96 -8.72
C THR A 58 9.53 -10.44 -8.68
N LEU A 59 9.04 -9.80 -9.75
CA LEU A 59 8.87 -8.36 -9.82
C LEU A 59 7.93 -7.84 -8.73
N ASN A 60 6.78 -8.48 -8.58
CA ASN A 60 5.79 -8.12 -7.56
C ASN A 60 6.35 -8.27 -6.14
N SER A 61 7.16 -9.29 -5.89
CA SER A 61 7.82 -9.49 -4.59
C SER A 61 8.77 -8.35 -4.25
N ILE A 62 9.56 -7.88 -5.22
CA ILE A 62 10.45 -6.72 -5.05
C ILE A 62 9.63 -5.47 -4.72
N LEU A 63 8.53 -5.22 -5.45
CA LEU A 63 7.66 -4.08 -5.21
C LEU A 63 6.97 -4.16 -3.84
N LEU A 64 6.56 -5.35 -3.40
CA LEU A 64 5.98 -5.57 -2.08
C LEU A 64 7.00 -5.33 -0.97
N TRP A 65 8.25 -5.73 -1.15
CA TRP A 65 9.34 -5.44 -0.22
C TRP A 65 9.50 -3.94 -0.01
N ILE A 66 9.63 -3.19 -1.11
CA ILE A 66 9.75 -1.74 -1.05
C ILE A 66 8.51 -1.11 -0.40
N ASN A 67 7.32 -1.65 -0.68
CA ASN A 67 6.06 -1.18 -0.09
C ASN A 67 5.99 -1.37 1.43
N THR A 68 6.70 -2.36 1.97
CA THR A 68 6.80 -2.61 3.42
C THR A 68 7.67 -1.55 4.10
N PHE A 69 8.65 -0.98 3.37
CA PHE A 69 9.51 0.10 3.85
C PHE A 69 8.82 1.48 3.75
N ASP A 70 7.69 1.65 4.40
CA ASP A 70 6.98 2.96 4.51
C ASP A 70 7.76 3.98 5.37
N ILE A 71 9.06 3.81 5.64
CA ILE A 71 9.90 4.69 6.47
C ILE A 71 9.16 5.23 7.73
N GLY A 72 8.03 4.60 8.06
CA GLY A 72 7.16 4.97 9.18
C GLY A 72 6.36 6.28 9.02
N LEU A 73 6.55 7.02 7.91
CA LEU A 73 5.86 8.30 7.69
C LEU A 73 4.33 8.16 7.70
N GLY A 74 3.80 7.08 7.13
CA GLY A 74 2.36 6.80 7.15
C GLY A 74 1.84 6.57 8.57
N ASN A 75 2.54 5.79 9.37
CA ASN A 75 2.17 5.54 10.77
C ASN A 75 2.33 6.79 11.65
N GLY A 76 3.41 7.56 11.44
CA GLY A 76 3.62 8.85 12.12
C GLY A 76 2.51 9.85 11.80
N LEU A 77 2.14 9.98 10.51
CA LEU A 77 1.01 10.79 10.08
C LEU A 77 -0.29 10.33 10.75
N ARG A 78 -0.59 9.03 10.69
CA ARG A 78 -1.80 8.46 11.29
C ARG A 78 -1.96 8.85 12.75
N ASN A 79 -0.90 8.73 13.55
CA ASN A 79 -0.94 9.04 14.98
C ASN A 79 -1.14 10.53 15.22
N LYS A 80 -0.33 11.39 14.59
CA LYS A 80 -0.42 12.85 14.75
C LYS A 80 -1.73 13.42 14.20
N LEU A 81 -2.22 12.87 13.11
CA LEU A 81 -3.53 13.24 12.56
C LEU A 81 -4.67 12.83 13.49
N SER A 82 -4.60 11.64 14.10
CA SER A 82 -5.62 11.21 15.08
C SER A 82 -5.70 12.16 16.29
N GLU A 83 -4.54 12.61 16.81
CA GLU A 83 -4.47 13.61 17.89
C GLU A 83 -5.15 14.92 17.44
N ALA A 84 -4.76 15.49 16.29
CA ALA A 84 -5.31 16.74 15.79
C ALA A 84 -6.84 16.67 15.55
N LEU A 85 -7.33 15.53 15.04
CA LEU A 85 -8.76 15.31 14.82
C LEU A 85 -9.55 15.15 16.13
N ALA A 86 -8.94 14.54 17.16
CA ALA A 86 -9.53 14.42 18.49
C ALA A 86 -9.70 15.80 19.16
N ASP A 87 -8.72 16.69 18.97
CA ASP A 87 -8.74 18.08 19.45
C ASP A 87 -9.63 19.01 18.59
N ASN A 88 -10.26 18.49 17.51
CA ASN A 88 -10.98 19.26 16.48
C ASN A 88 -10.13 20.38 15.82
N ASP A 89 -8.80 20.26 15.83
CA ASP A 89 -7.88 21.21 15.21
C ASP A 89 -7.64 20.82 13.72
N LEU A 90 -8.58 21.23 12.86
CA LEU A 90 -8.51 20.94 11.42
C LEU A 90 -7.35 21.68 10.73
N ILE A 91 -6.86 22.79 11.29
CA ILE A 91 -5.73 23.52 10.72
C ILE A 91 -4.45 22.73 10.96
N ARG A 92 -4.22 22.25 12.19
CA ARG A 92 -3.11 21.35 12.52
C ARG A 92 -3.17 20.05 11.74
N ALA A 93 -4.36 19.45 11.58
CA ALA A 93 -4.59 18.30 10.73
C ALA A 93 -4.14 18.55 9.28
N LYS A 94 -4.48 19.71 8.71
CA LYS A 94 -4.06 20.12 7.36
C LYS A 94 -2.55 20.24 7.23
N HIS A 95 -1.87 20.80 8.24
CA HIS A 95 -0.41 20.89 8.25
C HIS A 95 0.24 19.51 8.22
N TYR A 96 -0.22 18.58 9.06
CA TYR A 96 0.31 17.21 9.10
C TYR A 96 0.10 16.48 7.77
N ILE A 97 -1.10 16.53 7.21
CA ILE A 97 -1.42 15.90 5.91
C ILE A 97 -0.54 16.52 4.81
N SER A 98 -0.50 17.84 4.72
CA SER A 98 0.27 18.54 3.68
C SER A 98 1.77 18.26 3.78
N THR A 99 2.30 18.23 5.01
CA THR A 99 3.71 17.91 5.25
C THR A 99 4.04 16.49 4.85
N ALA A 100 3.20 15.51 5.20
CA ALA A 100 3.41 14.11 4.84
C ALA A 100 3.34 13.90 3.31
N TYR A 101 2.32 14.44 2.64
CA TYR A 101 2.21 14.35 1.18
C TYR A 101 3.39 14.98 0.47
N CYS A 102 3.79 16.18 0.89
CA CYS A 102 4.92 16.88 0.29
C CYS A 102 6.22 16.08 0.44
N THR A 103 6.48 15.59 1.65
CA THR A 103 7.70 14.81 1.95
C THR A 103 7.75 13.52 1.17
N ILE A 104 6.66 12.73 1.17
CA ILE A 104 6.62 11.45 0.44
C ILE A 104 6.69 11.69 -1.06
N SER A 105 6.02 12.73 -1.59
CA SER A 105 6.11 13.06 -3.02
C SER A 105 7.53 13.39 -3.44
N VAL A 106 8.24 14.24 -2.68
CA VAL A 106 9.64 14.58 -2.96
C VAL A 106 10.53 13.34 -2.86
N LEU A 107 10.34 12.51 -1.82
CA LEU A 107 11.10 11.28 -1.65
C LEU A 107 10.89 10.31 -2.83
N MET A 108 9.64 10.09 -3.24
CA MET A 108 9.32 9.19 -4.37
C MET A 108 9.84 9.72 -5.70
N ILE A 109 9.85 11.04 -5.91
CA ILE A 109 10.45 11.66 -7.09
C ILE A 109 11.98 11.44 -7.09
N ILE A 110 12.65 11.62 -5.97
CA ILE A 110 14.10 11.39 -5.86
C ILE A 110 14.41 9.91 -6.13
N ILE A 111 13.67 8.98 -5.51
CA ILE A 111 13.83 7.54 -5.71
C ILE A 111 13.59 7.16 -7.18
N PHE A 112 12.56 7.73 -7.81
CA PHE A 112 12.25 7.48 -9.22
C PHE A 112 13.34 8.00 -10.15
N ILE A 113 13.88 9.22 -9.91
CA ILE A 113 15.00 9.76 -10.70
C ILE A 113 16.25 8.90 -10.51
N PHE A 114 16.55 8.51 -9.28
CA PHE A 114 17.66 7.61 -8.99
C PHE A 114 17.50 6.27 -9.74
N PHE A 115 16.33 5.66 -9.64
CA PHE A 115 16.02 4.44 -10.37
C PHE A 115 16.16 4.62 -11.88
N TYR A 116 15.65 5.72 -12.44
CA TYR A 116 15.81 6.05 -13.86
C TYR A 116 17.28 6.10 -14.29
N CYS A 117 18.13 6.80 -13.54
CA CYS A 117 19.56 6.89 -13.84
C CYS A 117 20.27 5.54 -13.76
N PHE A 118 19.94 4.73 -12.76
CA PHE A 118 20.60 3.43 -12.57
C PHE A 118 20.03 2.34 -13.47
N ASN A 119 18.79 2.43 -13.91
CA ASN A 119 18.13 1.44 -14.75
C ASN A 119 18.89 1.19 -16.09
N PHE A 120 19.61 2.21 -16.58
CA PHE A 120 20.45 2.06 -17.78
C PHE A 120 21.66 1.16 -17.58
N PHE A 121 22.16 1.03 -16.35
CA PHE A 121 23.32 0.20 -16.01
C PHE A 121 22.93 -1.21 -15.56
N ILE A 122 21.64 -1.45 -15.32
CA ILE A 122 21.13 -2.72 -14.81
C ILE A 122 20.68 -3.60 -15.98
N ASN A 123 21.27 -4.77 -16.09
CA ASN A 123 20.77 -5.80 -17.00
C ASN A 123 19.76 -6.69 -16.27
N TRP A 124 18.47 -6.35 -16.39
CA TRP A 124 17.39 -7.07 -15.74
C TRP A 124 17.25 -8.50 -16.25
N TYR A 125 17.55 -8.77 -17.52
CA TYR A 125 17.54 -10.12 -18.07
C TYR A 125 18.50 -11.04 -17.33
N LYS A 126 19.71 -10.53 -17.04
CA LYS A 126 20.73 -11.28 -16.29
C LYS A 126 20.33 -11.46 -14.82
N ILE A 127 19.74 -10.43 -14.17
CA ILE A 127 19.35 -10.50 -12.75
C ILE A 127 18.19 -11.47 -12.55
N LEU A 128 17.20 -11.46 -13.44
CA LEU A 128 16.02 -12.32 -13.34
C LEU A 128 16.23 -13.68 -14.02
N ASN A 129 17.41 -13.89 -14.63
CA ASN A 129 17.76 -15.09 -15.40
C ASN A 129 16.69 -15.42 -16.46
N VAL A 130 16.34 -14.42 -17.26
CA VAL A 130 15.29 -14.49 -18.28
C VAL A 130 15.91 -14.29 -19.64
N ASP A 131 15.46 -15.08 -20.62
CA ASP A 131 15.86 -14.90 -22.01
C ASP A 131 15.13 -13.70 -22.63
N GLU A 132 15.86 -12.86 -23.35
CA GLU A 132 15.32 -11.66 -24.01
C GLU A 132 14.25 -12.01 -25.06
N ILE A 133 14.38 -13.19 -25.68
CA ILE A 133 13.42 -13.69 -26.68
C ILE A 133 12.06 -13.98 -26.02
N LEU A 134 12.05 -14.45 -24.78
CA LEU A 134 10.82 -14.81 -24.06
C LEU A 134 10.04 -13.60 -23.58
N VAL A 135 10.71 -12.53 -23.16
CA VAL A 135 10.08 -11.32 -22.66
C VAL A 135 10.73 -10.08 -23.28
N PRO A 136 10.28 -9.68 -24.46
CA PRO A 136 10.81 -8.47 -25.09
C PRO A 136 10.47 -7.23 -24.24
N ASN A 137 11.39 -6.27 -24.20
CA ASN A 137 11.22 -4.99 -23.50
C ASN A 137 11.02 -5.09 -21.97
N LEU A 138 11.62 -6.10 -21.32
CA LEU A 138 11.54 -6.28 -19.86
C LEU A 138 11.94 -5.02 -19.08
N ASN A 139 12.97 -4.29 -19.54
CA ASN A 139 13.39 -3.02 -18.93
C ASN A 139 12.26 -1.98 -18.88
N ASN A 140 11.46 -1.88 -19.96
CA ASN A 140 10.34 -0.94 -20.02
C ASN A 140 9.20 -1.38 -19.10
N ILE A 141 8.96 -2.68 -18.98
CA ILE A 141 7.95 -3.24 -18.07
C ILE A 141 8.30 -2.87 -16.62
N ILE A 142 9.56 -3.10 -16.23
CA ILE A 142 10.03 -2.80 -14.87
C ILE A 142 9.98 -1.29 -14.60
N PHE A 143 10.42 -0.47 -15.56
CA PHE A 143 10.38 0.98 -15.44
C PHE A 143 8.95 1.51 -15.27
N MET A 144 8.02 1.03 -16.09
CA MET A 144 6.60 1.37 -15.99
C MET A 144 6.00 0.95 -14.64
N ALA A 145 6.21 -0.31 -14.23
CA ALA A 145 5.69 -0.83 -12.97
C ALA A 145 6.23 -0.04 -11.77
N PHE A 146 7.52 0.30 -11.78
CA PHE A 146 8.14 1.10 -10.73
C PHE A 146 7.60 2.55 -10.70
N GLY A 147 7.36 3.16 -11.85
CA GLY A 147 6.75 4.49 -11.94
C GLY A 147 5.35 4.55 -11.33
N PHE A 148 4.48 3.60 -11.68
CA PHE A 148 3.16 3.49 -11.06
C PHE A 148 3.23 3.12 -9.58
N PHE A 149 4.21 2.31 -9.17
CA PHE A 149 4.46 2.03 -7.78
C PHE A 149 4.78 3.31 -6.99
N CYS A 150 5.71 4.14 -7.46
CA CYS A 150 6.03 5.42 -6.81
C CYS A 150 4.80 6.33 -6.69
N LEU A 151 3.98 6.40 -7.73
CA LEU A 151 2.74 7.17 -7.71
C LEU A 151 1.72 6.61 -6.73
N SER A 152 1.50 5.29 -6.75
CA SER A 152 0.57 4.62 -5.82
C SER A 152 1.00 4.77 -4.37
N PHE A 153 2.32 4.79 -4.11
CA PHE A 153 2.88 4.96 -2.77
C PHE A 153 2.54 6.34 -2.16
N VAL A 154 2.58 7.41 -2.98
CA VAL A 154 2.13 8.75 -2.57
C VAL A 154 0.62 8.75 -2.30
N LEU A 155 -0.17 8.18 -3.22
CA LEU A 155 -1.63 8.17 -3.12
C LEU A 155 -2.15 7.31 -1.96
N LYS A 156 -1.44 6.24 -1.61
CA LYS A 156 -1.73 5.34 -0.47
C LYS A 156 -1.81 6.07 0.87
N LEU A 157 -1.22 7.27 1.02
CA LEU A 157 -1.37 8.09 2.23
C LEU A 157 -2.84 8.36 2.60
N ILE A 158 -3.75 8.30 1.62
CA ILE A 158 -5.19 8.43 1.88
C ILE A 158 -5.70 7.32 2.80
N GLY A 159 -5.12 6.12 2.73
CA GLY A 159 -5.40 5.01 3.64
C GLY A 159 -5.04 5.36 5.10
N ASN A 160 -3.85 5.94 5.31
CA ASN A 160 -3.43 6.40 6.64
C ASN A 160 -4.34 7.50 7.21
N ILE A 161 -4.86 8.39 6.35
CA ILE A 161 -5.85 9.40 6.73
C ILE A 161 -7.16 8.74 7.15
N LEU A 162 -7.64 7.75 6.39
CA LEU A 162 -8.85 6.99 6.73
C LEU A 162 -8.69 6.23 8.05
N LEU A 163 -7.53 5.63 8.30
CA LEU A 163 -7.22 4.97 9.57
C LEU A 163 -7.20 5.96 10.73
N ALA A 164 -6.63 7.16 10.55
CA ALA A 164 -6.66 8.23 11.55
C ALA A 164 -8.10 8.71 11.86
N MET A 165 -8.99 8.64 10.88
CA MET A 165 -10.42 8.93 11.02
C MET A 165 -11.23 7.75 11.59
N HIS A 166 -10.60 6.66 12.00
CA HIS A 166 -11.23 5.41 12.43
C HIS A 166 -12.15 4.77 11.35
N LYS A 167 -11.79 4.93 10.08
CA LYS A 167 -12.54 4.38 8.93
C LYS A 167 -11.79 3.21 8.29
N SER A 168 -11.35 2.24 9.10
CA SER A 168 -10.58 1.08 8.63
C SER A 168 -11.33 0.22 7.62
N ALA A 169 -12.66 0.16 7.69
CA ALA A 169 -13.47 -0.56 6.71
C ALA A 169 -13.34 0.05 5.30
N ILE A 170 -13.27 1.38 5.19
CA ILE A 170 -13.12 2.07 3.90
C ILE A 170 -11.69 1.88 3.37
N GLU A 171 -10.69 1.95 4.24
CA GLU A 171 -9.30 1.68 3.83
C GLU A 171 -9.15 0.26 3.27
N ASN A 172 -9.65 -0.76 3.99
CA ASN A 172 -9.65 -2.14 3.49
C ASN A 172 -10.45 -2.29 2.18
N LEU A 173 -11.55 -1.55 2.03
CA LEU A 173 -12.34 -1.52 0.79
C LEU A 173 -11.53 -0.99 -0.39
N LEU A 174 -10.72 0.06 -0.22
CA LEU A 174 -9.86 0.58 -1.29
C LEU A 174 -8.82 -0.45 -1.72
N ILE A 175 -8.20 -1.15 -0.78
CA ILE A 175 -7.24 -2.24 -1.09
C ILE A 175 -7.93 -3.35 -1.87
N MET A 176 -9.09 -3.80 -1.40
CA MET A 176 -9.88 -4.84 -2.06
C MET A 176 -10.34 -4.42 -3.46
N LEU A 177 -10.80 -3.18 -3.63
CA LEU A 177 -11.22 -2.66 -4.93
C LEU A 177 -10.07 -2.59 -5.94
N ALA A 178 -8.85 -2.29 -5.51
CA ALA A 178 -7.68 -2.30 -6.37
C ALA A 178 -7.38 -3.71 -6.90
N GLN A 179 -7.44 -4.73 -6.03
CA GLN A 179 -7.26 -6.13 -6.41
C GLN A 179 -8.40 -6.62 -7.30
N PHE A 180 -9.64 -6.26 -6.97
CA PHE A 180 -10.83 -6.65 -7.72
C PHE A 180 -10.85 -6.00 -9.12
N LEU A 181 -10.41 -4.76 -9.24
CA LEU A 181 -10.25 -4.09 -10.54
C LEU A 181 -9.22 -4.81 -11.40
N SER A 182 -8.07 -5.21 -10.82
CA SER A 182 -7.08 -6.01 -11.53
C SER A 182 -7.65 -7.35 -11.99
N LEU A 183 -8.40 -8.04 -11.13
CA LEU A 183 -9.05 -9.32 -11.47
C LEU A 183 -10.01 -9.16 -12.65
N ILE A 184 -10.90 -8.17 -12.60
CA ILE A 184 -11.88 -7.95 -13.68
C ILE A 184 -11.17 -7.65 -15.00
N ILE A 185 -10.17 -6.77 -14.99
CA ILE A 185 -9.47 -6.39 -16.21
C ILE A 185 -8.74 -7.60 -16.81
N ILE A 186 -7.94 -8.33 -16.01
CA ILE A 186 -7.18 -9.50 -16.50
C ILE A 186 -8.15 -10.59 -16.97
N ALA A 187 -9.20 -10.90 -16.20
CA ALA A 187 -10.20 -11.87 -16.60
C ALA A 187 -10.91 -11.47 -17.90
N SER A 188 -11.22 -10.20 -18.08
CA SER A 188 -11.84 -9.71 -19.32
C SER A 188 -10.90 -9.89 -20.53
N PHE A 189 -9.63 -9.52 -20.37
CA PHE A 189 -8.65 -9.67 -21.47
C PHE A 189 -8.35 -11.14 -21.78
N SER A 190 -8.45 -12.06 -20.82
CA SER A 190 -8.22 -13.49 -21.05
C SER A 190 -9.19 -14.13 -22.05
N PHE A 191 -10.36 -13.51 -22.29
CA PHE A 191 -11.32 -13.98 -23.30
C PHE A 191 -11.01 -13.48 -24.72
N PHE A 192 -10.23 -12.39 -24.87
CA PHE A 192 -10.07 -11.72 -26.15
C PHE A 192 -8.65 -11.73 -26.69
N SER A 193 -7.64 -11.96 -25.85
CA SER A 193 -6.24 -11.89 -26.25
C SER A 193 -5.34 -12.91 -25.52
N LYS A 194 -4.20 -13.22 -26.16
CA LYS A 194 -3.12 -13.90 -25.45
C LYS A 194 -2.52 -12.96 -24.39
N GLY A 195 -2.23 -13.51 -23.23
CA GLY A 195 -1.62 -12.77 -22.14
C GLY A 195 -0.22 -12.27 -22.49
N THR A 196 0.13 -11.15 -21.93
CA THR A 196 1.50 -10.62 -21.98
C THR A 196 1.88 -10.11 -20.59
N LEU A 197 3.14 -10.32 -20.23
CA LEU A 197 3.67 -9.80 -18.96
C LEU A 197 3.49 -8.29 -18.84
N TRP A 198 3.60 -7.56 -19.96
CA TRP A 198 3.38 -6.11 -20.00
C TRP A 198 1.99 -5.71 -19.52
N LEU A 199 0.95 -6.37 -20.02
CA LEU A 199 -0.44 -6.08 -19.66
C LEU A 199 -0.72 -6.38 -18.19
N VAL A 200 -0.25 -7.52 -17.70
CA VAL A 200 -0.40 -7.91 -16.29
C VAL A 200 0.31 -6.90 -15.38
N ALA A 201 1.57 -6.57 -15.67
CA ALA A 201 2.33 -5.60 -14.89
C ALA A 201 1.67 -4.21 -14.90
N PHE A 202 1.15 -3.78 -16.06
CA PHE A 202 0.42 -2.52 -16.18
C PHE A 202 -0.85 -2.52 -15.33
N VAL A 203 -1.70 -3.55 -15.47
CA VAL A 203 -2.98 -3.62 -14.75
C VAL A 203 -2.79 -3.67 -13.24
N TYR A 204 -1.88 -4.50 -12.75
CA TYR A 204 -1.59 -4.56 -11.31
C TYR A 204 -1.02 -3.26 -10.75
N SER A 205 -0.22 -2.54 -11.54
CA SER A 205 0.41 -1.30 -11.10
C SER A 205 -0.54 -0.10 -11.16
N ILE A 206 -1.41 -0.03 -12.18
CA ILE A 206 -2.32 1.12 -12.35
C ILE A 206 -3.60 1.01 -11.51
N SER A 207 -4.08 -0.20 -11.21
CA SER A 207 -5.33 -0.40 -10.46
C SER A 207 -5.35 0.29 -9.09
N PRO A 208 -4.30 0.21 -8.25
CA PRO A 208 -4.26 0.96 -6.99
C PRO A 208 -4.28 2.48 -7.23
N VAL A 209 -3.59 2.96 -8.26
CA VAL A 209 -3.53 4.39 -8.61
C VAL A 209 -4.94 4.90 -8.93
N ILE A 210 -5.68 4.19 -9.79
CA ILE A 210 -7.05 4.56 -10.16
C ILE A 210 -7.95 4.59 -8.93
N VAL A 211 -7.92 3.55 -8.11
CA VAL A 211 -8.78 3.44 -6.93
C VAL A 211 -8.48 4.54 -5.91
N TYR A 212 -7.21 4.82 -5.62
CA TYR A 212 -6.84 5.90 -4.70
C TYR A 212 -7.20 7.27 -5.27
N LEU A 213 -6.97 7.53 -6.56
CA LEU A 213 -7.39 8.79 -7.20
C LEU A 213 -8.91 8.99 -7.13
N CYS A 214 -9.69 7.95 -7.41
CA CYS A 214 -11.14 8.01 -7.26
C CYS A 214 -11.59 8.21 -5.81
N ALA A 215 -10.84 7.72 -4.82
CA ALA A 215 -11.16 7.92 -3.40
C ALA A 215 -10.97 9.36 -2.93
N TYR A 216 -10.07 10.13 -3.55
CA TYR A 216 -9.73 11.50 -3.13
C TYR A 216 -10.96 12.41 -2.97
N PRO A 217 -11.83 12.60 -3.98
CA PRO A 217 -13.00 13.47 -3.86
C PRO A 217 -13.99 13.00 -2.80
N PHE A 218 -14.05 11.70 -2.51
CA PHE A 218 -14.95 11.16 -1.48
C PHE A 218 -14.42 11.38 -0.07
N VAL A 219 -13.11 11.26 0.12
CA VAL A 219 -12.48 11.43 1.44
C VAL A 219 -12.42 12.89 1.84
N PHE A 220 -12.06 13.78 0.92
CA PHE A 220 -11.97 15.22 1.15
C PHE A 220 -13.27 15.96 0.84
N ARG A 221 -14.43 15.38 1.22
CA ARG A 221 -15.76 15.98 1.03
C ARG A 221 -16.28 16.62 2.33
N GLY A 222 -17.17 17.61 2.19
CA GLY A 222 -17.82 18.27 3.33
C GLY A 222 -16.82 18.94 4.26
N LYS A 223 -16.91 18.67 5.56
CA LYS A 223 -16.02 19.26 6.57
C LYS A 223 -14.54 18.91 6.37
N TYR A 224 -14.23 17.81 5.73
CA TYR A 224 -12.86 17.38 5.46
C TYR A 224 -12.22 18.05 4.25
N LYS A 225 -12.95 18.87 3.49
CA LYS A 225 -12.40 19.70 2.41
C LYS A 225 -11.31 20.66 2.94
N ILE A 226 -11.45 21.09 4.20
CA ILE A 226 -10.51 21.99 4.86
C ILE A 226 -9.12 21.37 4.97
N ILE A 227 -9.03 20.05 5.21
CA ILE A 227 -7.78 19.33 5.39
C ILE A 227 -7.16 18.81 4.08
N LEU A 228 -7.69 19.19 2.92
CA LEU A 228 -7.10 18.85 1.62
C LEU A 228 -5.62 19.27 1.58
N PRO A 229 -4.70 18.37 1.17
CA PRO A 229 -3.28 18.66 1.14
C PRO A 229 -2.96 19.83 0.21
N SER A 230 -2.03 20.67 0.63
CA SER A 230 -1.54 21.81 -0.16
C SER A 230 -0.11 22.15 0.23
N ILE A 231 0.76 22.38 -0.75
CA ILE A 231 2.19 22.68 -0.56
C ILE A 231 2.39 23.89 0.36
N LYS A 232 1.45 24.85 0.34
CA LYS A 232 1.51 26.07 1.18
C LYS A 232 1.47 25.78 2.69
N TYR A 233 0.97 24.61 3.09
CA TYR A 233 0.82 24.21 4.49
C TYR A 233 1.92 23.23 4.95
N PHE A 234 2.98 23.05 4.16
CA PHE A 234 4.17 22.32 4.58
C PHE A 234 4.88 23.01 5.74
N ARG A 235 5.24 22.25 6.78
CA ARG A 235 6.02 22.74 7.93
C ARG A 235 7.13 21.74 8.30
N LYS A 236 8.37 22.21 8.33
CA LYS A 236 9.54 21.40 8.70
C LYS A 236 9.46 20.89 10.15
N SER A 237 8.86 21.67 11.06
CA SER A 237 8.61 21.24 12.44
C SER A 237 7.71 20.02 12.53
N ASP A 238 6.65 20.00 11.71
CA ASP A 238 5.69 18.90 11.70
C ASP A 238 6.29 17.63 11.08
N LEU A 239 7.20 17.78 10.10
CA LEU A 239 7.97 16.68 9.56
C LEU A 239 8.78 15.98 10.65
N LYS A 240 9.48 16.74 11.50
CA LYS A 240 10.25 16.16 12.61
C LYS A 240 9.36 15.37 13.58
N LEU A 241 8.16 15.88 13.88
CA LEU A 241 7.20 15.21 14.76
C LEU A 241 6.65 13.91 14.15
N ILE A 242 6.30 13.93 12.86
CA ILE A 242 5.80 12.76 12.14
C ILE A 242 6.91 11.71 12.01
N MET A 243 8.13 12.11 11.64
CA MET A 243 9.26 11.19 11.48
C MET A 243 9.76 10.60 12.78
N SER A 244 9.74 11.33 13.89
CA SER A 244 10.17 10.82 15.20
C SER A 244 9.35 9.60 15.63
N LEU A 245 8.03 9.64 15.45
CA LEU A 245 7.15 8.49 15.66
C LEU A 245 7.30 7.44 14.55
N GLY A 246 7.40 7.91 13.32
CA GLY A 246 7.56 7.05 12.15
C GLY A 246 8.79 6.16 12.23
N MET A 247 9.93 6.71 12.67
CA MET A 247 11.18 5.98 12.81
C MET A 247 11.07 4.83 13.83
N GLN A 248 10.32 4.99 14.91
CA GLN A 248 10.08 3.92 15.88
C GLN A 248 9.34 2.74 15.23
N PHE A 249 8.30 3.02 14.43
CA PHE A 249 7.58 1.99 13.67
C PHE A 249 8.46 1.36 12.60
N PHE A 250 9.30 2.13 11.94
CA PHE A 250 10.24 1.63 10.94
C PHE A 250 11.24 0.64 11.54
N VAL A 251 11.83 0.97 12.69
CA VAL A 251 12.73 0.06 13.42
C VAL A 251 12.00 -1.24 13.80
N LEU A 252 10.76 -1.13 14.28
CA LEU A 252 9.95 -2.32 14.59
C LEU A 252 9.69 -3.18 13.35
N GLN A 253 9.38 -2.57 12.20
CA GLN A 253 9.16 -3.29 10.94
C GLN A 253 10.42 -4.00 10.46
N ILE A 254 11.58 -3.31 10.49
CA ILE A 254 12.87 -3.94 10.15
C ILE A 254 13.20 -5.07 11.11
N SER A 255 13.02 -4.86 12.42
CA SER A 255 13.27 -5.89 13.43
C SER A 255 12.43 -7.14 13.17
N ALA A 256 11.13 -6.97 12.87
CA ALA A 256 10.26 -8.08 12.53
C ALA A 256 10.73 -8.79 11.24
N LEU A 257 11.09 -8.05 10.19
CA LEU A 257 11.63 -8.60 8.95
C LEU A 257 12.90 -9.41 9.20
N VAL A 258 13.85 -8.87 9.95
CA VAL A 258 15.10 -9.56 10.29
C VAL A 258 14.80 -10.84 11.07
N ILE A 259 13.95 -10.80 12.09
CA ILE A 259 13.60 -11.96 12.91
C ILE A 259 13.00 -13.07 12.05
N PHE A 260 11.95 -12.77 11.27
CA PHE A 260 11.24 -13.78 10.49
C PHE A 260 12.04 -14.28 9.28
N SER A 261 12.76 -13.39 8.57
CA SER A 261 13.57 -13.80 7.42
C SER A 261 14.85 -14.54 7.83
N THR A 262 15.48 -14.14 8.93
CA THR A 262 16.71 -14.78 9.41
C THR A 262 16.44 -16.19 9.94
N SER A 263 15.27 -16.43 10.54
CA SER A 263 14.88 -17.78 10.98
C SER A 263 14.91 -18.79 9.82
N ASN A 264 14.34 -18.42 8.67
CA ASN A 264 14.35 -19.27 7.49
C ASN A 264 15.77 -19.52 6.94
N LEU A 265 16.62 -18.48 6.95
CA LEU A 265 18.03 -18.62 6.54
C LEU A 265 18.81 -19.55 7.48
N ILE A 266 18.64 -19.39 8.78
CA ILE A 266 19.31 -20.25 9.79
C ILE A 266 18.88 -21.70 9.64
N ILE A 267 17.57 -21.94 9.49
CA ILE A 267 17.03 -23.29 9.30
C ILE A 267 17.52 -23.89 7.98
N SER A 268 17.48 -23.13 6.89
CA SER A 268 17.96 -23.60 5.60
C SER A 268 19.44 -23.98 5.61
N ASN A 269 20.29 -23.14 6.22
CA ASN A 269 21.73 -23.40 6.30
C ASN A 269 22.10 -24.57 7.20
N ASN A 270 21.40 -24.76 8.33
CA ASN A 270 21.77 -25.78 9.30
C ASN A 270 21.03 -27.12 9.10
N PHE A 271 19.81 -27.09 8.57
CA PHE A 271 18.93 -28.26 8.50
C PHE A 271 18.44 -28.58 7.09
N GLY A 272 18.77 -27.72 6.10
CA GLY A 272 18.36 -27.89 4.72
C GLY A 272 17.00 -27.25 4.38
N PRO A 273 16.73 -27.01 3.08
CA PRO A 273 15.54 -26.29 2.61
C PRO A 273 14.23 -27.03 2.85
N GLN A 274 14.25 -28.35 3.01
CA GLN A 274 13.05 -29.15 3.30
C GLN A 274 12.45 -28.79 4.65
N ILE A 275 13.27 -28.62 5.68
CA ILE A 275 12.84 -28.27 7.04
C ILE A 275 12.30 -26.82 7.12
N VAL A 276 12.73 -25.95 6.20
CA VAL A 276 12.14 -24.61 6.08
C VAL A 276 10.66 -24.71 5.67
N THR A 277 10.30 -25.68 4.84
CA THR A 277 8.91 -25.91 4.44
C THR A 277 8.08 -26.36 5.65
N ASP A 278 8.57 -27.32 6.42
CA ASP A 278 7.89 -27.82 7.63
C ASP A 278 7.74 -26.76 8.71
N TYR A 279 8.73 -25.84 8.82
CA TYR A 279 8.70 -24.73 9.77
C TYR A 279 7.65 -23.66 9.41
N ASN A 280 7.35 -23.47 8.12
CA ASN A 280 6.44 -22.43 7.64
C ASN A 280 5.00 -22.92 7.38
N ILE A 281 4.72 -24.21 7.52
CA ILE A 281 3.37 -24.79 7.44
C ILE A 281 2.76 -24.87 8.85
#